data_88f7cf328c73e9227958a82a3cbd5d3b
#
_entry.id   88f7cf328c73e9227958a82a3cbd5d3b
#
_cell.length_a   1.000
_cell.length_b   1.000
_cell.length_c   1.000
_cell.angle_alpha   90.00
_cell.angle_beta   90.00
_cell.angle_gamma   90.00
#
_symmetry.space_group_name_H-M   'P 1'
#
loop_
_entity.id
_entity.type
_entity.pdbx_description
1 polymer ?
#
loop_
_entity_poly.entity_id
_entity_poly.type
_entity_poly.pdbx_seq_one_letter_code
_entity_poly.pdbx_strand_id
1 'polypeptide(L)'
;MNCQHKMELFACRASKDFAAKVVAELNKLQPEGEGEIHLGDSEVTVFSDGEFQPSFTESVRGATVFVLQSTFPPAENLMELLLTIDAAKRASAYKVIAVMPYFGWARQDRKDKPRVSIGAKLVANLLCAAGVDRIMTCDLHADQIQGFFDIPVDHIYASKVFIPYLKSLNLENMAIAAPDMGGAKRA
;
A
#
# COMPACT_ATOMS: atom_id res chain seq x y z
N MET A 1 -22.93 4.55 21.72
CA MET A 1 -22.55 3.28 21.09
C MET A 1 -21.28 3.52 20.30
N ASN A 2 -20.11 3.03 20.78
CA ASN A 2 -18.91 2.99 19.95
C ASN A 2 -19.14 1.95 18.85
N CYS A 3 -19.51 2.39 17.66
CA CYS A 3 -19.56 1.52 16.49
C CYS A 3 -18.11 1.23 16.07
N GLN A 4 -17.51 0.21 16.67
CA GLN A 4 -16.19 -0.26 16.27
C GLN A 4 -16.40 -1.09 15.00
N HIS A 5 -16.02 -0.51 13.83
CA HIS A 5 -16.10 -1.24 12.56
C HIS A 5 -15.06 -2.36 12.57
N LYS A 6 -15.48 -3.56 12.13
CA LYS A 6 -14.56 -4.68 11.91
C LYS A 6 -13.43 -4.24 10.98
N MET A 7 -12.20 -4.57 11.30
CA MET A 7 -11.05 -4.38 10.41
C MET A 7 -10.78 -5.69 9.67
N GLU A 8 -10.61 -5.61 8.36
CA GLU A 8 -10.33 -6.74 7.49
C GLU A 8 -9.16 -6.42 6.58
N LEU A 9 -8.25 -7.37 6.46
CA LEU A 9 -7.01 -7.24 5.72
C LEU A 9 -7.01 -8.19 4.53
N PHE A 10 -6.83 -7.66 3.32
CA PHE A 10 -6.74 -8.43 2.08
C PHE A 10 -5.46 -8.12 1.35
N ALA A 11 -5.00 -9.05 0.55
CA ALA A 11 -3.82 -8.87 -0.29
C ALA A 11 -4.10 -9.23 -1.74
N CYS A 12 -3.72 -8.34 -2.66
CA CYS A 12 -3.65 -8.68 -4.06
C CYS A 12 -2.46 -9.61 -4.34
N ARG A 13 -2.46 -10.25 -5.50
CA ARG A 13 -1.54 -11.35 -5.86
C ARG A 13 -0.07 -11.06 -5.64
N ALA A 14 0.40 -9.86 -6.03
CA ALA A 14 1.82 -9.49 -5.91
C ALA A 14 2.28 -9.22 -4.47
N SER A 15 1.36 -9.18 -3.49
CA SER A 15 1.68 -8.84 -2.09
C SER A 15 1.27 -9.90 -1.08
N LYS A 16 0.83 -11.07 -1.50
CA LYS A 16 0.37 -12.14 -0.59
C LYS A 16 1.43 -12.55 0.43
N ASP A 17 2.65 -12.82 -0.01
CA ASP A 17 3.75 -13.22 0.88
C ASP A 17 4.13 -12.10 1.86
N PHE A 18 4.11 -10.85 1.40
CA PHE A 18 4.37 -9.71 2.28
C PHE A 18 3.25 -9.54 3.30
N ALA A 19 1.99 -9.65 2.87
CA ALA A 19 0.83 -9.54 3.75
C ALA A 19 0.80 -10.63 4.83
N ALA A 20 1.19 -11.86 4.50
CA ALA A 20 1.31 -12.93 5.48
C ALA A 20 2.33 -12.59 6.58
N LYS A 21 3.47 -11.98 6.21
CA LYS A 21 4.46 -11.50 7.18
C LYS A 21 3.92 -10.34 8.02
N VAL A 22 3.18 -9.43 7.42
CA VAL A 22 2.54 -8.32 8.15
C VAL A 22 1.56 -8.85 9.18
N VAL A 23 0.69 -9.80 8.81
CA VAL A 23 -0.25 -10.45 9.73
C VAL A 23 0.49 -11.15 10.87
N ALA A 24 1.57 -11.88 10.58
CA ALA A 24 2.37 -12.55 11.61
C ALA A 24 2.99 -11.55 12.61
N GLU A 25 3.45 -10.39 12.14
CA GLU A 25 3.99 -9.34 13.04
C GLU A 25 2.88 -8.63 13.82
N LEU A 26 1.73 -8.36 13.20
CA LEU A 26 0.58 -7.76 13.89
C LEU A 26 0.10 -8.66 15.04
N ASN A 27 0.02 -9.97 14.81
CA ASN A 27 -0.39 -10.92 15.84
C ASN A 27 0.58 -10.99 17.03
N LYS A 28 1.87 -10.74 16.82
CA LYS A 28 2.85 -10.61 17.92
C LYS A 28 2.65 -9.35 18.77
N LEU A 29 2.05 -8.31 18.17
CA LEU A 29 1.80 -7.03 18.82
C LEU A 29 0.41 -6.95 19.47
N GLN A 30 -0.45 -7.94 19.24
CA GLN A 30 -1.79 -8.01 19.82
C GLN A 30 -1.71 -8.14 21.35
N PRO A 31 -2.54 -7.40 22.09
CA PRO A 31 -2.70 -7.61 23.52
C PRO A 31 -3.21 -9.03 23.83
N GLU A 32 -2.84 -9.57 24.98
CA GLU A 32 -3.38 -10.85 25.44
C GLU A 32 -4.92 -10.79 25.55
N GLY A 33 -5.59 -11.75 24.90
CA GLY A 33 -7.06 -11.89 24.93
C GLY A 33 -7.78 -11.21 23.75
N GLU A 34 -7.07 -10.49 22.87
CA GLU A 34 -7.64 -10.09 21.59
C GLU A 34 -7.58 -11.25 20.57
N GLY A 35 -8.54 -11.27 19.65
CA GLY A 35 -8.64 -12.31 18.62
C GLY A 35 -7.49 -12.23 17.61
N GLU A 36 -7.16 -13.35 16.98
CA GLU A 36 -6.11 -13.41 15.96
C GLU A 36 -6.53 -12.64 14.69
N ILE A 37 -5.59 -11.85 14.15
CA ILE A 37 -5.76 -11.18 12.87
C ILE A 37 -5.48 -12.20 11.77
N HIS A 38 -6.39 -12.29 10.80
CA HIS A 38 -6.25 -13.16 9.64
C HIS A 38 -6.24 -12.33 8.36
N LEU A 39 -5.62 -12.90 7.32
CA LEU A 39 -5.76 -12.38 5.98
C LEU A 39 -7.12 -12.86 5.44
N GLY A 40 -7.95 -11.92 4.98
CA GLY A 40 -9.23 -12.24 4.38
C GLY A 40 -9.06 -12.94 3.03
N ASP A 41 -10.01 -13.79 2.69
CA ASP A 41 -10.00 -14.55 1.46
C ASP A 41 -10.53 -13.75 0.28
N SER A 42 -9.76 -13.74 -0.81
CA SER A 42 -10.09 -13.11 -2.07
C SER A 42 -9.59 -13.95 -3.25
N GLU A 43 -10.34 -13.93 -4.32
CA GLU A 43 -10.04 -14.66 -5.55
C GLU A 43 -9.85 -13.71 -6.71
N VAL A 44 -9.08 -14.13 -7.70
CA VAL A 44 -8.92 -13.42 -8.97
C VAL A 44 -9.23 -14.39 -10.10
N THR A 45 -10.38 -14.20 -10.73
CA THR A 45 -10.73 -14.91 -11.95
C THR A 45 -9.96 -14.31 -13.12
N VAL A 46 -9.30 -15.13 -13.92
CA VAL A 46 -8.61 -14.72 -15.16
C VAL A 46 -9.39 -15.26 -16.35
N PHE A 47 -9.77 -14.37 -17.26
CA PHE A 47 -10.50 -14.71 -18.48
C PHE A 47 -9.55 -15.14 -19.60
N SER A 48 -10.11 -15.76 -20.64
CA SER A 48 -9.33 -16.32 -21.77
C SER A 48 -8.58 -15.28 -22.60
N ASP A 49 -9.02 -14.03 -22.55
CA ASP A 49 -8.40 -12.88 -23.23
C ASP A 49 -7.31 -12.19 -22.38
N GLY A 50 -7.13 -12.66 -21.14
CA GLY A 50 -6.16 -12.12 -20.18
C GLY A 50 -6.71 -11.05 -19.25
N GLU A 51 -7.97 -10.61 -19.41
CA GLU A 51 -8.62 -9.78 -18.40
C GLU A 51 -8.78 -10.55 -17.08
N PHE A 52 -8.89 -9.83 -15.98
CA PHE A 52 -9.07 -10.45 -14.67
C PHE A 52 -10.03 -9.68 -13.78
N GLN A 53 -10.67 -10.40 -12.87
CA GLN A 53 -11.68 -9.88 -11.96
C GLN A 53 -11.37 -10.33 -10.53
N PRO A 54 -10.92 -9.43 -9.65
CA PRO A 54 -10.81 -9.73 -8.23
C PRO A 54 -12.20 -9.73 -7.56
N SER A 55 -12.37 -10.60 -6.58
CA SER A 55 -13.59 -10.71 -5.77
C SER A 55 -13.25 -11.07 -4.33
N PHE A 56 -14.05 -10.60 -3.39
CA PHE A 56 -14.02 -11.04 -2.00
C PHE A 56 -14.91 -12.29 -1.86
N THR A 57 -14.41 -13.31 -1.19
CA THR A 57 -15.18 -14.54 -0.92
C THR A 57 -15.99 -14.43 0.36
N GLU A 58 -15.71 -13.38 1.16
CA GLU A 58 -16.46 -13.05 2.37
C GLU A 58 -17.06 -11.64 2.32
N SER A 59 -18.01 -11.35 3.22
CA SER A 59 -18.69 -10.06 3.23
C SER A 59 -17.83 -8.98 3.89
N VAL A 60 -17.52 -7.94 3.14
CA VAL A 60 -16.81 -6.75 3.63
C VAL A 60 -17.74 -5.59 4.01
N ARG A 61 -19.05 -5.84 4.05
CA ARG A 61 -20.07 -4.83 4.35
C ARG A 61 -19.86 -4.19 5.72
N GLY A 62 -19.73 -2.88 5.74
CA GLY A 62 -19.54 -2.10 6.97
C GLY A 62 -18.17 -2.23 7.61
N ALA A 63 -17.24 -3.00 7.03
CA ALA A 63 -15.88 -3.16 7.52
C ALA A 63 -14.98 -2.00 7.08
N THR A 64 -13.91 -1.76 7.84
CA THR A 64 -12.73 -1.03 7.37
C THR A 64 -11.79 -2.02 6.69
N VAL A 65 -11.68 -1.92 5.38
CA VAL A 65 -10.94 -2.85 4.52
C VAL A 65 -9.56 -2.28 4.22
N PHE A 66 -8.52 -3.03 4.56
CA PHE A 66 -7.14 -2.76 4.17
C PHE A 66 -6.78 -3.65 2.99
N VAL A 67 -6.35 -3.06 1.88
CA VAL A 67 -5.91 -3.78 0.68
C VAL A 67 -4.41 -3.58 0.50
N LEU A 68 -3.64 -4.65 0.65
CA LEU A 68 -2.19 -4.63 0.46
C LEU A 68 -1.83 -4.92 -1.00
N GLN A 69 -1.13 -3.99 -1.65
CA GLN A 69 -0.56 -4.19 -2.97
C GLN A 69 0.60 -3.25 -3.25
N SER A 70 1.76 -3.80 -3.53
CA SER A 70 2.86 -3.07 -4.15
C SER A 70 2.64 -2.96 -5.66
N THR A 71 2.71 -1.74 -6.18
CA THR A 71 2.38 -1.47 -7.60
C THR A 71 3.62 -1.34 -8.49
N PHE A 72 4.66 -2.17 -8.21
CA PHE A 72 5.77 -2.35 -9.15
C PHE A 72 5.29 -3.05 -10.43
N PRO A 73 6.06 -2.96 -11.54
CA PRO A 73 5.71 -3.67 -12.76
C PRO A 73 5.49 -5.18 -12.55
N PRO A 74 4.53 -5.81 -13.25
CA PRO A 74 3.77 -5.27 -14.37
C PRO A 74 2.62 -4.33 -13.97
N ALA A 75 2.07 -3.57 -14.95
CA ALA A 75 1.01 -2.58 -14.70
C ALA A 75 -0.28 -3.18 -14.15
N GLU A 76 -0.50 -4.46 -14.37
CA GLU A 76 -1.61 -5.25 -13.86
C GLU A 76 -1.68 -5.22 -12.33
N ASN A 77 -0.55 -5.06 -11.63
CA ASN A 77 -0.55 -4.91 -10.18
C ASN A 77 -1.30 -3.65 -9.73
N LEU A 78 -1.20 -2.55 -10.48
CA LEU A 78 -2.00 -1.36 -10.21
C LEU A 78 -3.47 -1.60 -10.58
N MET A 79 -3.74 -2.21 -11.73
CA MET A 79 -5.11 -2.49 -12.18
C MET A 79 -5.84 -3.40 -11.19
N GLU A 80 -5.18 -4.44 -10.67
CA GLU A 80 -5.75 -5.33 -9.65
C GLU A 80 -6.11 -4.56 -8.38
N LEU A 81 -5.24 -3.67 -7.91
CA LEU A 81 -5.53 -2.82 -6.75
C LEU A 81 -6.76 -1.94 -7.00
N LEU A 82 -6.86 -1.28 -8.16
CA LEU A 82 -7.99 -0.42 -8.52
C LEU A 82 -9.32 -1.19 -8.54
N LEU A 83 -9.32 -2.36 -9.18
CA LEU A 83 -10.50 -3.23 -9.25
C LEU A 83 -10.90 -3.76 -7.86
N THR A 84 -9.93 -4.10 -7.01
CA THR A 84 -10.20 -4.57 -5.64
C THR A 84 -10.79 -3.45 -4.78
N ILE A 85 -10.30 -2.20 -4.91
CA ILE A 85 -10.86 -1.04 -4.21
C ILE A 85 -12.32 -0.81 -4.67
N ASP A 86 -12.59 -0.79 -5.98
CA ASP A 86 -13.95 -0.62 -6.51
C ASP A 86 -14.89 -1.74 -6.03
N ALA A 87 -14.43 -2.98 -6.02
CA ALA A 87 -15.19 -4.12 -5.50
C ALA A 87 -15.56 -3.94 -4.01
N ALA A 88 -14.61 -3.51 -3.17
CA ALA A 88 -14.86 -3.23 -1.75
C ALA A 88 -15.91 -2.11 -1.55
N LYS A 89 -15.80 -1.03 -2.33
CA LYS A 89 -16.78 0.09 -2.29
C LYS A 89 -18.16 -0.38 -2.72
N ARG A 90 -18.27 -1.16 -3.80
CA ARG A 90 -19.56 -1.72 -4.26
C ARG A 90 -20.12 -2.74 -3.29
N ALA A 91 -19.29 -3.46 -2.54
CA ALA A 91 -19.69 -4.36 -1.47
C ALA A 91 -20.09 -3.63 -0.16
N SER A 92 -20.13 -2.29 -0.18
CA SER A 92 -20.50 -1.43 0.96
C SER A 92 -19.51 -1.49 2.12
N ALA A 93 -18.21 -1.60 1.86
CA ALA A 93 -17.18 -1.36 2.86
C ALA A 93 -17.35 0.05 3.48
N TYR A 94 -17.15 0.17 4.79
CA TYR A 94 -17.23 1.47 5.47
C TYR A 94 -16.10 2.40 5.03
N LYS A 95 -14.87 1.87 5.02
CA LYS A 95 -13.67 2.55 4.51
C LYS A 95 -12.79 1.57 3.76
N VAL A 96 -12.09 2.06 2.76
CA VAL A 96 -11.06 1.30 2.03
C VAL A 96 -9.73 2.03 2.14
N ILE A 97 -8.73 1.32 2.66
CA ILE A 97 -7.38 1.82 2.87
C ILE A 97 -6.44 1.02 1.97
N ALA A 98 -5.79 1.67 1.01
CA ALA A 98 -4.78 1.02 0.19
C ALA A 98 -3.42 1.07 0.89
N VAL A 99 -2.88 -0.08 1.21
CA VAL A 99 -1.54 -0.24 1.78
C VAL A 99 -0.59 -0.58 0.64
N MET A 100 0.22 0.39 0.24
CA MET A 100 1.11 0.33 -0.91
C MET A 100 2.56 0.44 -0.47
N PRO A 101 3.21 -0.66 -0.06
CA PRO A 101 4.62 -0.61 0.35
C PRO A 101 5.53 -0.03 -0.74
N TYR A 102 5.19 -0.28 -2.00
CA TYR A 102 5.82 0.36 -3.16
C TYR A 102 4.76 1.08 -4.00
N PHE A 103 4.93 2.42 -4.12
CA PHE A 103 4.10 3.26 -4.96
C PHE A 103 4.73 3.37 -6.37
N GLY A 104 4.13 2.69 -7.34
CA GLY A 104 4.59 2.72 -8.73
C GLY A 104 4.44 4.09 -9.37
N TRP A 105 5.24 4.34 -10.43
CA TRP A 105 5.31 5.62 -11.16
C TRP A 105 5.70 6.84 -10.32
N ALA A 106 6.11 6.67 -9.06
CA ALA A 106 6.52 7.77 -8.18
C ALA A 106 7.66 8.64 -8.76
N ARG A 107 8.55 8.07 -9.58
CA ARG A 107 9.62 8.82 -10.26
C ARG A 107 9.12 9.81 -11.31
N GLN A 108 7.84 9.71 -11.73
CA GLN A 108 7.19 10.63 -12.66
C GLN A 108 6.36 11.66 -11.89
N ASP A 109 6.96 12.34 -10.93
CA ASP A 109 6.33 13.33 -10.06
C ASP A 109 6.27 14.74 -10.66
N ARG A 110 6.99 14.97 -11.76
CA ARG A 110 7.08 16.23 -12.48
C ARG A 110 7.37 16.02 -13.96
N LYS A 111 7.18 17.05 -14.74
CA LYS A 111 7.63 17.06 -16.13
C LYS A 111 9.14 17.37 -16.17
N ASP A 112 9.94 16.39 -16.52
CA ASP A 112 11.39 16.51 -16.76
C ASP A 112 11.72 16.96 -18.18
N LYS A 113 10.76 16.83 -19.11
CA LYS A 113 10.83 17.24 -20.50
C LYS A 113 9.46 17.59 -21.07
N PRO A 114 9.38 18.25 -22.24
CA PRO A 114 8.11 18.56 -22.89
C PRO A 114 7.31 17.30 -23.26
N ARG A 115 5.98 17.38 -23.19
CA ARG A 115 5.03 16.38 -23.70
C ARG A 115 5.07 15.02 -22.97
N VAL A 116 5.44 15.01 -21.70
CA VAL A 116 5.36 13.83 -20.83
C VAL A 116 4.24 13.95 -19.82
N SER A 117 3.80 12.81 -19.31
CA SER A 117 2.83 12.73 -18.22
C SER A 117 3.47 13.09 -16.87
N ILE A 118 2.62 13.35 -15.88
CA ILE A 118 2.96 13.27 -14.45
C ILE A 118 2.31 11.99 -13.94
N GLY A 119 3.01 10.86 -14.09
CA GLY A 119 2.48 9.54 -13.80
C GLY A 119 2.05 9.36 -12.35
N ALA A 120 2.80 9.91 -11.40
CA ALA A 120 2.44 9.87 -9.98
C ALA A 120 1.08 10.54 -9.70
N LYS A 121 0.80 11.70 -10.36
CA LYS A 121 -0.51 12.37 -10.22
C LYS A 121 -1.62 11.57 -10.88
N LEU A 122 -1.36 10.97 -12.03
CA LEU A 122 -2.34 10.12 -12.70
C LEU A 122 -2.72 8.92 -11.82
N VAL A 123 -1.74 8.23 -11.24
CA VAL A 123 -2.00 7.10 -10.33
C VAL A 123 -2.78 7.56 -9.11
N ALA A 124 -2.43 8.70 -8.50
CA ALA A 124 -3.20 9.26 -7.39
C ALA A 124 -4.66 9.50 -7.75
N ASN A 125 -4.92 10.10 -8.93
CA ASN A 125 -6.28 10.34 -9.41
C ASN A 125 -7.06 9.04 -9.65
N LEU A 126 -6.42 8.00 -10.22
CA LEU A 126 -7.05 6.69 -10.44
C LEU A 126 -7.43 6.01 -9.12
N LEU A 127 -6.56 6.05 -8.12
CA LEU A 127 -6.84 5.51 -6.79
C LEU A 127 -8.02 6.23 -6.13
N CYS A 128 -8.05 7.57 -6.18
CA CYS A 128 -9.18 8.35 -5.68
C CYS A 128 -10.47 8.04 -6.44
N ALA A 129 -10.42 7.91 -7.77
CA ALA A 129 -11.56 7.58 -8.60
C ALA A 129 -12.11 6.17 -8.32
N ALA A 130 -11.25 5.20 -7.99
CA ALA A 130 -11.65 3.86 -7.55
C ALA A 130 -12.35 3.88 -6.18
N GLY A 131 -12.22 4.96 -5.41
CA GLY A 131 -12.94 5.17 -4.16
C GLY A 131 -12.13 4.86 -2.90
N VAL A 132 -10.80 4.86 -2.97
CA VAL A 132 -9.97 4.70 -1.77
C VAL A 132 -10.18 5.88 -0.81
N ASP A 133 -10.24 5.60 0.50
CA ASP A 133 -10.47 6.62 1.53
C ASP A 133 -9.15 7.10 2.18
N ARG A 134 -8.07 6.30 2.09
CA ARG A 134 -6.74 6.60 2.65
C ARG A 134 -5.68 5.77 1.95
N ILE A 135 -4.49 6.34 1.82
CA ILE A 135 -3.29 5.65 1.33
C ILE A 135 -2.31 5.49 2.48
N MET A 136 -1.72 4.30 2.60
CA MET A 136 -0.53 4.05 3.40
C MET A 136 0.60 3.62 2.46
N THR A 137 1.74 4.30 2.50
CA THR A 137 2.86 3.98 1.61
C THR A 137 4.20 4.18 2.31
N CYS A 138 5.27 3.60 1.74
CA CYS A 138 6.60 3.68 2.29
C CYS A 138 7.55 4.36 1.30
N ASP A 139 8.44 5.23 1.82
CA ASP A 139 9.54 5.86 1.08
C ASP A 139 9.17 6.34 -0.33
N LEU A 140 8.21 7.25 -0.42
CA LEU A 140 7.89 7.92 -1.68
C LEU A 140 9.14 8.50 -2.32
N HIS A 141 9.22 8.46 -3.64
CA HIS A 141 10.34 9.04 -4.39
C HIS A 141 10.57 10.52 -4.03
N ALA A 142 9.49 11.24 -3.79
CA ALA A 142 9.50 12.63 -3.35
C ALA A 142 8.32 12.86 -2.39
N ASP A 143 8.57 13.51 -1.25
CA ASP A 143 7.58 13.70 -0.19
C ASP A 143 6.35 14.51 -0.65
N GLN A 144 6.53 15.42 -1.60
CA GLN A 144 5.46 16.24 -2.16
C GLN A 144 4.40 15.44 -2.94
N ILE A 145 4.65 14.17 -3.30
CA ILE A 145 3.65 13.30 -3.93
C ILE A 145 2.43 13.14 -3.02
N GLN A 146 2.57 13.24 -1.70
CA GLN A 146 1.45 13.26 -0.76
C GLN A 146 0.42 14.34 -1.12
N GLY A 147 0.88 15.49 -1.63
CA GLY A 147 0.03 16.59 -2.08
C GLY A 147 -0.73 16.32 -3.40
N PHE A 148 -0.51 15.19 -4.05
CA PHE A 148 -1.27 14.79 -5.24
C PHE A 148 -2.63 14.15 -4.90
N PHE A 149 -2.82 13.81 -3.64
CA PHE A 149 -4.04 13.19 -3.14
C PHE A 149 -4.91 14.23 -2.42
N ASP A 150 -6.22 14.16 -2.64
CA ASP A 150 -7.24 14.92 -1.88
C ASP A 150 -7.77 14.13 -0.67
N ILE A 151 -7.12 13.01 -0.35
CA ILE A 151 -7.40 12.11 0.78
C ILE A 151 -6.15 11.98 1.67
N PRO A 152 -6.30 11.54 2.94
CA PRO A 152 -5.16 11.33 3.82
C PRO A 152 -4.16 10.33 3.26
N VAL A 153 -2.86 10.65 3.43
CA VAL A 153 -1.73 9.79 3.06
C VAL A 153 -0.84 9.59 4.29
N ASP A 154 -0.66 8.34 4.69
CA ASP A 154 0.30 7.96 5.73
C ASP A 154 1.61 7.57 5.04
N HIS A 155 2.60 8.46 5.08
CA HIS A 155 3.92 8.21 4.52
C HIS A 155 4.85 7.66 5.60
N ILE A 156 5.18 6.38 5.51
CA ILE A 156 6.04 5.66 6.43
C ILE A 156 7.47 5.71 5.90
N TYR A 157 8.42 6.06 6.78
CA TYR A 157 9.84 6.06 6.42
C TYR A 157 10.50 4.77 6.89
N ALA A 158 11.15 4.04 5.99
CA ALA A 158 11.90 2.82 6.30
C ALA A 158 13.09 3.08 7.23
N SER A 159 13.55 4.33 7.34
CA SER A 159 14.54 4.74 8.35
C SER A 159 14.16 4.36 9.78
N LYS A 160 12.85 4.32 10.10
CA LYS A 160 12.35 3.85 11.41
C LYS A 160 12.67 2.38 11.68
N VAL A 161 12.88 1.58 10.64
CA VAL A 161 13.28 0.17 10.73
C VAL A 161 14.80 0.06 10.64
N PHE A 162 15.42 0.76 9.69
CA PHE A 162 16.86 0.65 9.46
C PHE A 162 17.70 1.22 10.61
N ILE A 163 17.30 2.37 11.20
CA ILE A 163 18.09 3.00 12.26
C ILE A 163 18.22 2.09 13.50
N PRO A 164 17.15 1.51 14.07
CA PRO A 164 17.27 0.57 15.19
C PRO A 164 18.10 -0.67 14.82
N TYR A 165 17.91 -1.20 13.63
CA TYR A 165 18.69 -2.35 13.16
C TYR A 165 20.18 -2.03 13.08
N LEU A 166 20.58 -0.93 12.43
CA LEU A 166 21.99 -0.53 12.34
C LEU A 166 22.61 -0.28 13.72
N LYS A 167 21.86 0.32 14.64
CA LYS A 167 22.30 0.51 16.01
C LYS A 167 22.53 -0.83 16.73
N SER A 168 21.69 -1.83 16.49
CA SER A 168 21.84 -3.16 17.11
C SER A 168 23.09 -3.92 16.66
N LEU A 169 23.66 -3.56 15.51
CA LEU A 169 24.89 -4.17 15.01
C LEU A 169 26.15 -3.73 15.75
N ASN A 170 26.07 -2.67 16.56
CA ASN A 170 27.18 -2.12 17.36
C ASN A 170 28.47 -1.93 16.53
N LEU A 171 28.36 -1.44 15.30
CA LEU A 171 29.49 -1.24 14.40
C LEU A 171 30.34 -0.05 14.84
N GLU A 172 31.65 -0.26 14.98
CA GLU A 172 32.62 0.82 15.15
C GLU A 172 32.96 1.46 13.80
N ASN A 173 33.10 2.78 13.77
CA ASN A 173 33.49 3.54 12.56
C ASN A 173 32.58 3.31 11.35
N MET A 174 31.27 3.25 11.58
CA MET A 174 30.28 3.07 10.51
C MET A 174 30.23 4.31 9.60
N ALA A 175 30.19 4.10 8.30
CA ALA A 175 29.88 5.11 7.30
C ALA A 175 28.64 4.73 6.51
N ILE A 176 27.82 5.73 6.17
CA ILE A 176 26.63 5.54 5.33
C ILE A 176 26.92 6.22 3.98
N ALA A 177 26.73 5.49 2.89
CA ALA A 177 26.91 5.99 1.54
C ALA A 177 25.58 6.08 0.81
N ALA A 178 25.31 7.21 0.17
CA ALA A 178 24.19 7.39 -0.75
C ALA A 178 24.66 7.15 -2.17
N PRO A 179 23.88 6.47 -3.04
CA PRO A 179 24.24 6.20 -4.43
C PRO A 179 24.25 7.48 -5.29
N ASP A 180 23.49 8.49 -4.88
CA ASP A 180 23.36 9.78 -5.57
C ASP A 180 22.99 10.91 -4.59
N MET A 181 22.97 12.14 -5.09
CA MET A 181 22.61 13.32 -4.30
C MET A 181 21.15 13.31 -3.83
N GLY A 182 20.24 12.61 -4.55
CA GLY A 182 18.85 12.45 -4.15
C GLY A 182 18.70 11.55 -2.91
N GLY A 183 19.58 10.57 -2.75
CA GLY A 183 19.65 9.68 -1.60
C GLY A 183 20.30 10.29 -0.35
N ALA A 184 21.13 11.35 -0.51
CA ALA A 184 21.93 11.93 0.57
C ALA A 184 21.12 12.45 1.76
N LYS A 185 19.87 12.89 1.53
CA LYS A 185 18.98 13.32 2.62
C LYS A 185 18.45 12.18 3.48
N ARG A 186 18.51 10.94 2.97
CA ARG A 186 18.03 9.73 3.66
C ARG A 186 19.17 8.95 4.30
N ALA A 187 20.39 9.19 3.89
CA ALA A 187 21.62 8.67 4.50
C ALA A 187 22.00 9.47 5.75
#